data_4987b3090c7b3b1b1872c89574b7e402
#
_entry.id   4987b3090c7b3b1b1872c89574b7e402
#
_cell.length_a   1.000
_cell.length_b   1.000
_cell.length_c   1.000
_cell.angle_alpha   90.00
_cell.angle_beta   90.00
_cell.angle_gamma   90.00
#
_symmetry.space_group_name_H-M   'P 1'
#
loop_
_entity.id
_entity.type
_entity.pdbx_description
1 polymer ?
#
loop_
_entity_poly.entity_id
_entity_poly.type
_entity_poly.pdbx_seq_one_letter_code
_entity_poly.pdbx_strand_id
1 'polypeptide(L)'
;MKKFLKFLAIGIVLVAVAFYFLGIPYFTGLITDYDRYTFEYVIENPKMVEAYGIADNRTPLDYGYSNFEEVSYKTIFDGLNLNGWYIPAKKEVDQTLIISHGRTSNRLKTMKYLELVSDYGLDTLYNVFIPDLRNSGKSDEAKTALGYEFAEDIVASMVMLKERNNQRDFVLWGFSMGAMASATAVNRPDLVEYMDLNNVKVNRLILASPLSNIKETAWAGAQEMGLPKFIFNMAWNDFDKQTEGYSDKMKFSYLLSNNKLPALVLYTDTDKQTPAPILEQEVEGLYNVYPILFKNADHVQIYTRPEYKQRYGDKVNEFLRMDF
;
A
#
# COMPACT_ATOMS: atom_id res chain seq x y z
N MET A 1 8.56 -10.94 56.74
CA MET A 1 8.16 -9.76 55.95
C MET A 1 9.26 -9.33 54.96
N LYS A 2 10.49 -8.99 55.36
CA LYS A 2 11.56 -8.53 54.44
C LYS A 2 11.94 -9.52 53.36
N LYS A 3 12.03 -10.84 53.68
CA LYS A 3 12.33 -11.89 52.65
C LYS A 3 11.20 -12.03 51.62
N PHE A 4 9.92 -11.99 52.07
CA PHE A 4 8.77 -12.05 51.17
C PHE A 4 8.73 -10.88 50.19
N LEU A 5 8.93 -9.64 50.70
CA LEU A 5 8.98 -8.44 49.88
C LEU A 5 10.12 -8.50 48.83
N LYS A 6 11.27 -9.10 49.22
CA LYS A 6 12.40 -9.30 48.30
C LYS A 6 12.05 -10.30 47.17
N PHE A 7 11.42 -11.41 47.49
CA PHE A 7 10.98 -12.38 46.47
C PHE A 7 9.87 -11.81 45.56
N LEU A 8 8.94 -11.04 46.13
CA LEU A 8 7.90 -10.34 45.37
C LEU A 8 8.52 -9.35 44.38
N ALA A 9 9.48 -8.54 44.84
CA ALA A 9 10.20 -7.59 43.99
C ALA A 9 10.96 -8.27 42.85
N ILE A 10 11.64 -9.38 43.15
CA ILE A 10 12.32 -10.19 42.12
C ILE A 10 11.31 -10.73 41.12
N GLY A 11 10.18 -11.26 41.58
CA GLY A 11 9.11 -11.75 40.70
C GLY A 11 8.57 -10.67 39.78
N ILE A 12 8.31 -9.47 40.29
CA ILE A 12 7.86 -8.30 39.47
C ILE A 12 8.91 -7.95 38.41
N VAL A 13 10.19 -7.92 38.79
CA VAL A 13 11.29 -7.61 37.84
C VAL A 13 11.35 -8.69 36.74
N LEU A 14 11.24 -9.97 37.08
CA LEU A 14 11.25 -11.05 36.09
C LEU A 14 10.07 -10.97 35.13
N VAL A 15 8.86 -10.66 35.64
CA VAL A 15 7.68 -10.45 34.79
C VAL A 15 7.86 -9.23 33.87
N ALA A 16 8.40 -8.12 34.37
CA ALA A 16 8.67 -6.94 33.57
C ALA A 16 9.72 -7.22 32.47
N VAL A 17 10.77 -7.97 32.81
CA VAL A 17 11.80 -8.41 31.83
C VAL A 17 11.19 -9.32 30.79
N ALA A 18 10.41 -10.31 31.20
CA ALA A 18 9.73 -11.21 30.27
C ALA A 18 8.75 -10.44 29.35
N PHE A 19 7.99 -9.51 29.91
CA PHE A 19 7.10 -8.65 29.11
C PHE A 19 7.88 -7.79 28.11
N TYR A 20 9.02 -7.24 28.50
CA TYR A 20 9.85 -6.44 27.61
C TYR A 20 10.38 -7.26 26.41
N PHE A 21 10.88 -8.47 26.67
CA PHE A 21 11.50 -9.30 25.62
C PHE A 21 10.53 -10.16 24.82
N LEU A 22 9.36 -10.47 25.34
CA LEU A 22 8.38 -11.33 24.68
C LEU A 22 7.08 -10.61 24.36
N GLY A 23 6.57 -9.80 25.29
CA GLY A 23 5.28 -9.11 25.14
C GLY A 23 5.34 -7.97 24.14
N ILE A 24 6.38 -7.14 24.18
CA ILE A 24 6.50 -6.01 23.24
C ILE A 24 6.66 -6.50 21.81
N PRO A 25 7.58 -7.42 21.46
CA PRO A 25 7.67 -7.99 20.11
C PRO A 25 6.36 -8.65 19.65
N TYR A 26 5.64 -9.33 20.54
CA TYR A 26 4.32 -9.90 20.21
C TYR A 26 3.33 -8.80 19.79
N PHE A 27 3.22 -7.71 20.55
CA PHE A 27 2.32 -6.61 20.21
C PHE A 27 2.77 -5.85 18.96
N THR A 28 4.08 -5.73 18.75
CA THR A 28 4.63 -5.17 17.49
C THR A 28 4.24 -6.07 16.32
N GLY A 29 4.34 -7.38 16.46
CA GLY A 29 3.93 -8.36 15.45
C GLY A 29 2.44 -8.25 15.08
N LEU A 30 1.54 -7.98 16.04
CA LEU A 30 0.12 -7.73 15.73
C LEU A 30 -0.08 -6.53 14.78
N ILE A 31 0.83 -5.55 14.82
CA ILE A 31 0.79 -4.39 13.93
C ILE A 31 1.38 -4.73 12.57
N THR A 32 2.51 -5.43 12.54
CA THR A 32 3.36 -5.58 11.36
C THR A 32 3.18 -6.88 10.61
N ASP A 33 2.94 -7.97 11.33
CA ASP A 33 2.98 -9.30 10.75
C ASP A 33 1.62 -9.69 10.17
N TYR A 34 1.63 -10.35 9.05
CA TYR A 34 0.46 -10.93 8.43
C TYR A 34 0.85 -12.08 7.49
N ASP A 35 -0.08 -13.00 7.28
CA ASP A 35 0.13 -14.14 6.40
C ASP A 35 0.32 -13.70 4.95
N ARG A 36 1.27 -14.32 4.28
CA ARG A 36 1.48 -14.15 2.85
C ARG A 36 0.32 -14.76 2.07
N TYR A 37 -0.29 -13.97 1.19
CA TYR A 37 -1.32 -14.45 0.29
C TYR A 37 -0.72 -14.77 -1.08
N THR A 38 -0.42 -16.06 -1.29
CA THR A 38 0.05 -16.58 -2.58
C THR A 38 -1.09 -16.66 -3.59
N PHE A 39 -0.78 -16.91 -4.86
CA PHE A 39 -1.80 -17.13 -5.88
C PHE A 39 -2.62 -18.38 -5.58
N GLU A 40 -1.95 -19.48 -5.23
CA GLU A 40 -2.56 -20.75 -4.89
C GLU A 40 -3.57 -20.56 -3.75
N TYR A 41 -3.16 -19.91 -2.66
CA TYR A 41 -4.05 -19.62 -1.53
C TYR A 41 -5.31 -18.85 -1.94
N VAL A 42 -5.17 -17.84 -2.79
CA VAL A 42 -6.32 -17.04 -3.25
C VAL A 42 -7.22 -17.84 -4.19
N ILE A 43 -6.65 -18.55 -5.16
CA ILE A 43 -7.40 -19.28 -6.20
C ILE A 43 -8.12 -20.49 -5.63
N GLU A 44 -7.52 -21.18 -4.65
CA GLU A 44 -8.09 -22.36 -4.00
C GLU A 44 -9.13 -22.01 -2.94
N ASN A 45 -9.22 -20.74 -2.54
CA ASN A 45 -10.17 -20.29 -1.51
C ASN A 45 -11.35 -19.52 -2.15
N PRO A 46 -12.56 -20.11 -2.26
CA PRO A 46 -13.72 -19.45 -2.87
C PRO A 46 -14.08 -18.10 -2.26
N LYS A 47 -13.88 -17.94 -0.93
CA LYS A 47 -14.12 -16.65 -0.25
C LYS A 47 -13.13 -15.56 -0.70
N MET A 48 -11.88 -15.95 -0.98
CA MET A 48 -10.88 -15.02 -1.50
C MET A 48 -11.17 -14.66 -2.95
N VAL A 49 -11.55 -15.62 -3.77
CA VAL A 49 -11.95 -15.40 -5.18
C VAL A 49 -13.09 -14.38 -5.23
N GLU A 50 -14.11 -14.55 -4.40
CA GLU A 50 -15.24 -13.60 -4.28
C GLU A 50 -14.77 -12.23 -3.76
N ALA A 51 -14.00 -12.20 -2.65
CA ALA A 51 -13.50 -10.96 -2.05
C ALA A 51 -12.56 -10.18 -2.98
N TYR A 52 -11.83 -10.86 -3.87
CA TYR A 52 -10.96 -10.22 -4.86
C TYR A 52 -11.76 -9.77 -6.10
N GLY A 53 -12.96 -10.33 -6.32
CA GLY A 53 -13.79 -10.03 -7.48
C GLY A 53 -13.15 -10.50 -8.79
N ILE A 54 -12.42 -11.63 -8.75
CA ILE A 54 -11.70 -12.17 -9.92
C ILE A 54 -12.49 -13.26 -10.64
N ALA A 55 -13.44 -13.91 -9.97
CA ALA A 55 -14.20 -15.04 -10.52
C ALA A 55 -13.30 -16.00 -11.32
N ASP A 56 -13.53 -16.11 -12.64
CA ASP A 56 -12.68 -16.89 -13.56
C ASP A 56 -11.49 -16.09 -14.13
N ASN A 57 -11.44 -14.77 -13.86
CA ASN A 57 -10.42 -13.85 -14.36
C ASN A 57 -9.15 -13.98 -13.52
N ARG A 58 -8.08 -14.53 -14.05
CA ARG A 58 -6.85 -14.85 -13.33
C ARG A 58 -5.58 -14.32 -13.96
N THR A 59 -5.71 -13.75 -15.16
CA THR A 59 -4.61 -13.17 -15.92
C THR A 59 -5.09 -11.92 -16.67
N PRO A 60 -4.19 -11.04 -17.13
CA PRO A 60 -4.56 -9.92 -17.98
C PRO A 60 -5.26 -10.33 -19.29
N LEU A 61 -5.11 -11.58 -19.76
CA LEU A 61 -5.83 -12.09 -20.94
C LEU A 61 -7.35 -12.02 -20.77
N ASP A 62 -7.83 -12.31 -19.58
CA ASP A 62 -9.26 -12.34 -19.25
C ASP A 62 -9.91 -10.95 -19.27
N TYR A 63 -9.07 -9.90 -19.27
CA TYR A 63 -9.45 -8.49 -19.44
C TYR A 63 -9.15 -7.97 -20.86
N GLY A 64 -8.87 -8.85 -21.81
CA GLY A 64 -8.62 -8.49 -23.20
C GLY A 64 -7.18 -8.05 -23.53
N TYR A 65 -6.24 -8.23 -22.61
CA TYR A 65 -4.83 -7.88 -22.80
C TYR A 65 -4.03 -9.12 -23.23
N SER A 66 -3.94 -9.35 -24.52
CA SER A 66 -3.21 -10.51 -25.08
C SER A 66 -1.69 -10.35 -25.03
N ASN A 67 -1.20 -9.13 -24.92
CA ASN A 67 0.22 -8.83 -24.87
C ASN A 67 0.60 -8.35 -23.45
N PHE A 68 0.96 -9.29 -22.59
CA PHE A 68 1.50 -8.96 -21.26
C PHE A 68 2.69 -9.88 -20.95
N GLU A 69 3.56 -9.44 -20.06
CA GLU A 69 4.75 -10.17 -19.66
C GLU A 69 4.79 -10.34 -18.15
N GLU A 70 5.13 -11.53 -17.68
CA GLU A 70 5.51 -11.74 -16.29
C GLU A 70 6.97 -11.35 -16.12
N VAL A 71 7.23 -10.39 -15.23
CA VAL A 71 8.56 -9.81 -15.00
C VAL A 71 9.01 -10.13 -13.59
N SER A 72 10.26 -10.58 -13.45
CA SER A 72 10.93 -10.74 -12.15
C SER A 72 12.07 -9.72 -12.04
N TYR A 73 12.20 -9.10 -10.88
CA TYR A 73 13.21 -8.08 -10.60
C TYR A 73 13.61 -8.12 -9.12
N LYS A 74 14.61 -7.33 -8.76
CA LYS A 74 15.10 -7.28 -7.37
C LYS A 74 14.78 -5.95 -6.72
N THR A 75 14.56 -6.00 -5.40
CA THR A 75 14.53 -4.81 -4.55
C THR A 75 15.88 -4.10 -4.55
N ILE A 76 15.90 -2.86 -4.08
CA ILE A 76 17.06 -1.97 -4.17
C ILE A 76 18.12 -2.34 -3.12
N PHE A 77 17.69 -2.52 -1.86
CA PHE A 77 18.60 -2.59 -0.72
C PHE A 77 18.81 -4.01 -0.20
N ASP A 78 17.79 -4.85 -0.17
CA ASP A 78 17.83 -6.19 0.43
C ASP A 78 17.86 -7.34 -0.58
N GLY A 79 17.73 -7.04 -1.88
CA GLY A 79 17.93 -8.01 -2.96
C GLY A 79 16.85 -9.09 -3.09
N LEU A 80 15.66 -8.87 -2.51
CA LEU A 80 14.50 -9.76 -2.64
C LEU A 80 14.07 -9.90 -4.10
N ASN A 81 13.56 -11.08 -4.49
CA ASN A 81 12.95 -11.26 -5.80
C ASN A 81 11.50 -10.81 -5.74
N LEU A 82 11.14 -9.88 -6.58
CA LEU A 82 9.78 -9.40 -6.81
C LEU A 82 9.29 -9.82 -8.17
N ASN A 83 7.97 -9.91 -8.32
CA ASN A 83 7.31 -10.29 -9.56
C ASN A 83 6.20 -9.30 -9.89
N GLY A 84 5.86 -9.19 -11.17
CA GLY A 84 4.76 -8.35 -11.62
C GLY A 84 4.33 -8.68 -13.03
N TRP A 85 3.21 -8.11 -13.46
CA TRP A 85 2.77 -8.12 -14.84
C TRP A 85 3.00 -6.77 -15.49
N TYR A 86 3.78 -6.75 -16.55
CA TYR A 86 3.93 -5.60 -17.42
C TYR A 86 2.99 -5.75 -18.62
N ILE A 87 2.18 -4.76 -18.87
CA ILE A 87 1.19 -4.70 -19.94
C ILE A 87 1.51 -3.44 -20.75
N PRO A 88 2.06 -3.59 -21.98
CA PRO A 88 2.37 -2.45 -22.82
C PRO A 88 1.08 -1.75 -23.27
N ALA A 89 1.14 -0.44 -23.43
CA ALA A 89 0.06 0.34 -24.00
C ALA A 89 -0.19 -0.06 -25.47
N LYS A 90 -1.39 0.22 -25.97
CA LYS A 90 -1.76 0.01 -27.39
C LYS A 90 -1.01 0.94 -28.35
N LYS A 91 -0.37 1.96 -27.83
CA LYS A 91 0.49 2.89 -28.56
C LYS A 91 1.80 3.04 -27.80
N GLU A 92 2.88 3.39 -28.49
CA GLU A 92 4.14 3.71 -27.84
C GLU A 92 3.98 4.97 -26.97
N VAL A 93 4.25 4.82 -25.67
CA VAL A 93 4.14 5.88 -24.67
C VAL A 93 5.23 5.74 -23.61
N ASP A 94 5.66 6.86 -23.02
CA ASP A 94 6.69 6.91 -21.98
C ASP A 94 6.11 6.80 -20.56
N GLN A 95 4.80 6.87 -20.40
CA GLN A 95 4.12 6.87 -19.12
C GLN A 95 3.68 5.47 -18.70
N THR A 96 3.90 5.14 -17.43
CA THR A 96 3.46 3.87 -16.84
C THR A 96 2.61 4.10 -15.60
N LEU A 97 1.48 3.42 -15.54
CA LEU A 97 0.60 3.34 -14.38
C LEU A 97 0.99 2.12 -13.54
N ILE A 98 1.48 2.33 -12.33
CA ILE A 98 1.79 1.24 -11.38
C ILE A 98 0.62 1.07 -10.43
N ILE A 99 -0.02 -0.12 -10.44
CA ILE A 99 -1.21 -0.44 -9.64
C ILE A 99 -0.79 -1.37 -8.49
N SER A 100 -0.59 -0.80 -7.30
CA SER A 100 -0.03 -1.48 -6.13
C SER A 100 -1.10 -1.91 -5.14
N HIS A 101 -1.11 -3.20 -4.78
CA HIS A 101 -2.05 -3.78 -3.80
C HIS A 101 -1.73 -3.37 -2.35
N GLY A 102 -2.65 -3.68 -1.43
CA GLY A 102 -2.48 -3.47 0.01
C GLY A 102 -2.01 -4.71 0.77
N ARG A 103 -2.12 -4.64 2.10
CA ARG A 103 -1.83 -5.75 3.03
C ARG A 103 -2.73 -6.96 2.75
N THR A 104 -2.26 -8.19 3.04
CA THR A 104 -3.00 -9.44 2.81
C THR A 104 -3.64 -9.52 1.43
N SER A 105 -2.86 -9.17 0.42
CA SER A 105 -3.33 -9.07 -0.96
C SER A 105 -2.18 -9.40 -1.92
N ASN A 106 -2.47 -9.44 -3.21
CA ASN A 106 -1.50 -9.58 -4.28
C ASN A 106 -2.07 -8.95 -5.58
N ARG A 107 -1.32 -9.03 -6.68
CA ARG A 107 -1.71 -8.43 -7.97
C ARG A 107 -3.06 -8.94 -8.53
N LEU A 108 -3.54 -10.13 -8.15
CA LEU A 108 -4.85 -10.63 -8.57
C LEU A 108 -5.99 -9.70 -8.12
N LYS A 109 -5.89 -9.08 -6.93
CA LYS A 109 -6.92 -8.16 -6.42
C LYS A 109 -6.99 -6.85 -7.18
N THR A 110 -5.85 -6.38 -7.68
CA THR A 110 -5.76 -5.11 -8.42
C THR A 110 -5.98 -5.28 -9.93
N MET A 111 -5.87 -6.49 -10.45
CA MET A 111 -6.04 -6.80 -11.87
C MET A 111 -7.41 -6.37 -12.43
N LYS A 112 -8.47 -6.38 -11.62
CA LYS A 112 -9.81 -5.92 -12.04
C LYS A 112 -9.86 -4.48 -12.54
N TYR A 113 -8.89 -3.65 -12.14
CA TYR A 113 -8.79 -2.26 -12.62
C TYR A 113 -8.30 -2.17 -14.07
N LEU A 114 -7.83 -3.27 -14.67
CA LEU A 114 -7.56 -3.35 -16.10
C LEU A 114 -8.83 -3.14 -16.95
N GLU A 115 -10.00 -3.55 -16.44
CA GLU A 115 -11.27 -3.24 -17.06
C GLU A 115 -11.48 -1.71 -17.16
N LEU A 116 -11.29 -0.98 -16.05
CA LEU A 116 -11.37 0.49 -16.06
C LEU A 116 -10.35 1.10 -17.04
N VAL A 117 -9.11 0.61 -17.03
CA VAL A 117 -8.06 1.10 -17.94
C VAL A 117 -8.49 0.94 -19.39
N SER A 118 -9.11 -0.20 -19.76
CA SER A 118 -9.63 -0.43 -21.10
C SER A 118 -10.85 0.39 -21.44
N ASP A 119 -11.85 0.43 -20.52
CA ASP A 119 -13.14 1.09 -20.76
C ASP A 119 -13.00 2.60 -21.01
N TYR A 120 -12.02 3.24 -20.35
CA TYR A 120 -11.73 4.67 -20.52
C TYR A 120 -10.61 4.96 -21.53
N GLY A 121 -10.12 3.94 -22.25
CA GLY A 121 -9.06 4.08 -23.25
C GLY A 121 -7.72 4.54 -22.67
N LEU A 122 -7.50 4.33 -21.37
CA LEU A 122 -6.25 4.69 -20.68
C LEU A 122 -5.09 3.80 -21.15
N ASP A 123 -5.38 2.62 -21.68
CA ASP A 123 -4.43 1.71 -22.31
C ASP A 123 -3.83 2.23 -23.65
N THR A 124 -4.26 3.41 -24.09
CA THR A 124 -3.61 4.15 -25.17
C THR A 124 -2.68 5.27 -24.67
N LEU A 125 -2.72 5.56 -23.38
CA LEU A 125 -1.99 6.65 -22.72
C LEU A 125 -0.93 6.15 -21.73
N TYR A 126 -1.12 4.94 -21.21
CA TYR A 126 -0.25 4.37 -20.17
C TYR A 126 0.08 2.92 -20.47
N ASN A 127 1.35 2.56 -20.28
CA ASN A 127 1.67 1.18 -19.94
C ASN A 127 1.13 0.89 -18.55
N VAL A 128 0.87 -0.36 -18.23
CA VAL A 128 0.40 -0.76 -16.88
C VAL A 128 1.40 -1.75 -16.28
N PHE A 129 1.74 -1.54 -15.03
CA PHE A 129 2.51 -2.51 -14.25
C PHE A 129 1.76 -2.86 -12.97
N ILE A 130 1.57 -4.15 -12.74
CA ILE A 130 0.87 -4.67 -11.56
C ILE A 130 1.84 -5.57 -10.79
N PRO A 131 2.54 -5.04 -9.77
CA PRO A 131 3.48 -5.83 -8.96
C PRO A 131 2.77 -6.72 -7.95
N ASP A 132 3.41 -7.84 -7.59
CA ASP A 132 3.36 -8.39 -6.25
C ASP A 132 4.45 -7.71 -5.43
N LEU A 133 4.08 -6.93 -4.43
CA LEU A 133 5.04 -6.36 -3.49
C LEU A 133 5.57 -7.47 -2.58
N ARG A 134 6.65 -7.22 -1.82
CA ARG A 134 7.19 -8.22 -0.87
C ARG A 134 6.10 -8.85 0.01
N ASN A 135 6.31 -10.06 0.49
CA ASN A 135 5.33 -10.83 1.26
C ASN A 135 3.99 -11.07 0.57
N SER A 136 3.95 -11.10 -0.77
CA SER A 136 2.70 -11.22 -1.53
C SER A 136 2.89 -12.02 -2.83
N GLY A 137 1.85 -12.73 -3.25
CA GLY A 137 1.81 -13.42 -4.54
C GLY A 137 3.03 -14.32 -4.79
N LYS A 138 3.76 -14.04 -5.87
CA LYS A 138 4.98 -14.75 -6.26
C LYS A 138 6.28 -14.11 -5.75
N SER A 139 6.19 -12.93 -5.11
CA SER A 139 7.36 -12.24 -4.56
C SER A 139 7.85 -12.88 -3.26
N ASP A 140 9.11 -12.62 -2.90
CA ASP A 140 9.73 -13.18 -1.70
C ASP A 140 9.04 -12.70 -0.42
N GLU A 141 9.06 -13.55 0.61
CA GLU A 141 8.53 -13.25 1.92
C GLU A 141 9.48 -12.34 2.69
N ALA A 142 8.94 -11.22 3.20
CA ALA A 142 9.71 -10.27 4.01
C ALA A 142 8.78 -9.36 4.83
N LYS A 143 9.36 -8.62 5.77
CA LYS A 143 8.64 -7.60 6.53
C LYS A 143 8.23 -6.44 5.62
N THR A 144 7.10 -5.82 5.92
CA THR A 144 6.51 -4.74 5.12
C THR A 144 6.44 -3.40 5.84
N ALA A 145 6.60 -3.40 7.15
CA ALA A 145 6.62 -2.23 8.04
C ALA A 145 5.52 -1.19 7.69
N LEU A 146 4.26 -1.67 7.58
CA LEU A 146 3.07 -0.86 7.26
C LEU A 146 3.21 -0.02 5.97
N GLY A 147 3.95 -0.52 4.99
CA GLY A 147 4.16 0.15 3.71
C GLY A 147 5.49 0.88 3.56
N TYR A 148 6.32 0.97 4.63
CA TYR A 148 7.65 1.55 4.55
C TYR A 148 8.53 0.80 3.54
N GLU A 149 8.55 -0.53 3.65
CA GLU A 149 9.30 -1.39 2.74
C GLU A 149 8.62 -1.56 1.37
N PHE A 150 7.29 -1.49 1.31
CA PHE A 150 6.57 -1.47 0.02
C PHE A 150 6.95 -0.26 -0.83
N ALA A 151 7.34 0.86 -0.21
CA ALA A 151 7.80 2.04 -0.94
C ALA A 151 9.07 1.74 -1.75
N GLU A 152 10.00 0.97 -1.18
CA GLU A 152 11.18 0.48 -1.88
C GLU A 152 10.82 -0.41 -3.07
N ASP A 153 9.88 -1.36 -2.88
CA ASP A 153 9.42 -2.27 -3.93
C ASP A 153 8.83 -1.51 -5.13
N ILE A 154 8.08 -0.44 -4.85
CA ILE A 154 7.50 0.43 -5.88
C ILE A 154 8.62 1.15 -6.66
N VAL A 155 9.61 1.73 -5.98
CA VAL A 155 10.73 2.41 -6.65
C VAL A 155 11.59 1.40 -7.43
N ALA A 156 11.83 0.21 -6.87
CA ALA A 156 12.52 -0.86 -7.58
C ALA A 156 11.82 -1.22 -8.89
N SER A 157 10.47 -1.29 -8.89
CA SER A 157 9.71 -1.55 -10.11
C SER A 157 9.85 -0.43 -11.15
N MET A 158 9.89 0.84 -10.72
CA MET A 158 10.09 1.97 -11.62
C MET A 158 11.46 1.92 -12.29
N VAL A 159 12.51 1.64 -11.51
CA VAL A 159 13.88 1.56 -12.04
C VAL A 159 14.04 0.36 -12.99
N MET A 160 13.48 -0.80 -12.63
CA MET A 160 13.44 -1.96 -13.52
C MET A 160 12.75 -1.65 -14.85
N LEU A 161 11.60 -0.96 -14.82
CA LEU A 161 10.86 -0.57 -16.04
C LEU A 161 11.62 0.44 -16.87
N LYS A 162 12.37 1.36 -16.24
CA LYS A 162 13.26 2.28 -16.95
C LYS A 162 14.41 1.52 -17.63
N GLU A 163 15.04 0.59 -16.96
CA GLU A 163 16.16 -0.17 -17.53
C GLU A 163 15.70 -1.09 -18.67
N ARG A 164 14.55 -1.72 -18.52
CA ARG A 164 14.01 -2.69 -19.46
C ARG A 164 13.34 -2.02 -20.67
N ASN A 165 12.50 -1.02 -20.43
CA ASN A 165 11.56 -0.45 -21.40
C ASN A 165 11.77 1.05 -21.64
N ASN A 166 12.80 1.65 -21.03
CA ASN A 166 13.10 3.08 -21.04
C ASN A 166 11.94 3.97 -20.51
N GLN A 167 11.09 3.43 -19.63
CA GLN A 167 9.99 4.15 -18.99
C GLN A 167 10.53 5.08 -17.89
N ARG A 168 10.12 6.34 -17.87
CA ARG A 168 10.66 7.34 -16.92
C ARG A 168 9.61 8.09 -16.14
N ASP A 169 8.40 8.13 -16.66
CA ASP A 169 7.27 8.89 -16.12
C ASP A 169 6.23 7.94 -15.54
N PHE A 170 5.93 8.10 -14.24
CA PHE A 170 5.07 7.17 -13.53
C PHE A 170 3.90 7.85 -12.86
N VAL A 171 2.76 7.16 -12.85
CA VAL A 171 1.61 7.41 -11.99
C VAL A 171 1.51 6.25 -11.01
N LEU A 172 1.46 6.53 -9.72
CA LEU A 172 1.31 5.50 -8.70
C LEU A 172 -0.15 5.42 -8.26
N TRP A 173 -0.76 4.25 -8.44
CA TRP A 173 -2.11 3.95 -8.00
C TRP A 173 -2.04 2.88 -6.90
N GLY A 174 -2.11 3.32 -5.65
CA GLY A 174 -1.99 2.46 -4.49
C GLY A 174 -3.31 2.21 -3.79
N PHE A 175 -3.44 1.02 -3.17
CA PHE A 175 -4.59 0.61 -2.38
C PHE A 175 -4.18 0.36 -0.93
N SER A 176 -4.91 0.93 0.06
CA SER A 176 -4.67 0.67 1.48
C SER A 176 -3.22 0.95 1.86
N MET A 177 -2.49 -0.06 2.34
CA MET A 177 -1.06 0.01 2.63
C MET A 177 -0.21 0.37 1.39
N GLY A 178 -0.63 -0.07 0.17
CA GLY A 178 0.02 0.31 -1.08
C GLY A 178 -0.15 1.81 -1.40
N ALA A 179 -1.23 2.44 -0.92
CA ALA A 179 -1.41 3.89 -1.06
C ALA A 179 -0.45 4.66 -0.13
N MET A 180 -0.28 4.21 1.12
CA MET A 180 0.75 4.76 2.02
C MET A 180 2.15 4.58 1.43
N ALA A 181 2.44 3.40 0.89
CA ALA A 181 3.72 3.12 0.24
C ALA A 181 3.98 4.02 -0.96
N SER A 182 2.97 4.28 -1.79
CA SER A 182 3.06 5.20 -2.94
C SER A 182 3.39 6.63 -2.49
N ALA A 183 2.75 7.12 -1.43
CA ALA A 183 3.05 8.43 -0.86
C ALA A 183 4.44 8.45 -0.18
N THR A 184 4.87 7.36 0.46
CA THR A 184 6.18 7.24 1.10
C THR A 184 7.30 7.19 0.06
N ALA A 185 7.11 6.48 -1.04
CA ALA A 185 8.10 6.33 -2.12
C ALA A 185 8.61 7.68 -2.67
N VAL A 186 7.72 8.66 -2.79
CA VAL A 186 8.04 10.00 -3.31
C VAL A 186 8.50 11.00 -2.25
N ASN A 187 8.75 10.53 -1.02
CA ASN A 187 9.13 11.38 0.13
C ASN A 187 10.28 10.83 0.97
N ARG A 188 10.51 9.52 0.95
CA ARG A 188 11.61 8.90 1.69
C ARG A 188 12.93 9.30 1.05
N PRO A 189 13.86 9.97 1.78
CA PRO A 189 14.99 10.66 1.16
C PRO A 189 15.90 9.75 0.33
N ASP A 190 16.17 8.55 0.83
CA ASP A 190 16.98 7.54 0.13
C ASP A 190 16.32 7.06 -1.18
N LEU A 191 15.00 6.92 -1.20
CA LEU A 191 14.25 6.54 -2.40
C LEU A 191 14.15 7.69 -3.41
N VAL A 192 13.97 8.92 -2.94
CA VAL A 192 13.97 10.12 -3.79
C VAL A 192 15.34 10.29 -4.46
N GLU A 193 16.42 10.19 -3.70
CA GLU A 193 17.78 10.22 -4.24
C GLU A 193 18.00 9.10 -5.28
N TYR A 194 17.52 7.89 -4.99
CA TYR A 194 17.64 6.76 -5.91
C TYR A 194 16.84 6.97 -7.21
N MET A 195 15.64 7.55 -7.12
CA MET A 195 14.84 7.92 -8.30
C MET A 195 15.56 8.97 -9.15
N ASP A 196 16.11 10.00 -8.52
CA ASP A 196 16.86 11.08 -9.22
C ASP A 196 18.08 10.54 -9.95
N LEU A 197 18.88 9.70 -9.27
CA LEU A 197 20.04 9.03 -9.86
C LEU A 197 19.69 8.15 -11.06
N ASN A 198 18.52 7.54 -11.06
CA ASN A 198 18.02 6.70 -12.13
C ASN A 198 17.17 7.45 -13.16
N ASN A 199 16.97 8.75 -13.00
CA ASN A 199 16.18 9.59 -13.89
C ASN A 199 14.76 9.02 -14.12
N VAL A 200 14.08 8.66 -13.03
CA VAL A 200 12.68 8.27 -12.99
C VAL A 200 11.89 9.23 -12.09
N LYS A 201 10.66 9.55 -12.46
CA LYS A 201 9.83 10.49 -11.70
C LYS A 201 8.38 10.04 -11.62
N VAL A 202 7.73 10.47 -10.55
CA VAL A 202 6.29 10.30 -10.36
C VAL A 202 5.61 11.64 -10.65
N ASN A 203 4.54 11.60 -11.44
CA ASN A 203 3.82 12.80 -11.84
C ASN A 203 2.55 13.03 -11.02
N ARG A 204 1.90 11.96 -10.52
CA ARG A 204 0.68 12.04 -9.72
C ARG A 204 0.42 10.75 -8.94
N LEU A 205 -0.46 10.84 -7.95
CA LEU A 205 -0.83 9.74 -7.07
C LEU A 205 -2.34 9.48 -7.14
N ILE A 206 -2.75 8.20 -7.16
CA ILE A 206 -4.12 7.77 -6.93
C ILE A 206 -4.10 6.87 -5.69
N LEU A 207 -4.77 7.29 -4.63
CA LEU A 207 -4.69 6.70 -3.30
C LEU A 207 -6.10 6.20 -2.91
N ALA A 208 -6.36 4.91 -3.05
CA ALA A 208 -7.67 4.31 -2.83
C ALA A 208 -7.74 3.59 -1.47
N SER A 209 -8.78 3.91 -0.67
CA SER A 209 -8.96 3.43 0.71
C SER A 209 -7.63 3.46 1.50
N PRO A 210 -6.95 4.62 1.56
CA PRO A 210 -5.56 4.68 1.99
C PRO A 210 -5.39 4.50 3.49
N LEU A 211 -4.30 3.84 3.88
CA LEU A 211 -3.77 3.95 5.24
C LEU A 211 -3.11 5.34 5.36
N SER A 212 -3.89 6.35 5.78
CA SER A 212 -3.50 7.76 5.68
C SER A 212 -2.63 8.27 6.83
N ASN A 213 -2.66 7.61 7.99
CA ASN A 213 -1.81 7.83 9.14
C ASN A 213 -1.61 6.49 9.85
N ILE A 214 -0.42 5.93 9.74
CA ILE A 214 -0.15 4.57 10.23
C ILE A 214 -0.30 4.47 11.75
N LYS A 215 0.10 5.50 12.50
CA LYS A 215 0.04 5.50 13.97
C LYS A 215 -1.38 5.61 14.51
N GLU A 216 -2.15 6.55 13.98
CA GLU A 216 -3.54 6.74 14.42
C GLU A 216 -4.42 5.56 14.02
N THR A 217 -4.21 4.98 12.82
CA THR A 217 -4.93 3.79 12.39
C THR A 217 -4.57 2.56 13.24
N ALA A 218 -3.28 2.36 13.53
CA ALA A 218 -2.84 1.28 14.41
C ALA A 218 -3.36 1.47 15.85
N TRP A 219 -3.41 2.72 16.34
CA TRP A 219 -3.99 3.02 17.64
C TRP A 219 -5.50 2.75 17.69
N ALA A 220 -6.24 3.13 16.66
CA ALA A 220 -7.67 2.83 16.55
C ALA A 220 -7.93 1.31 16.65
N GLY A 221 -7.18 0.49 15.92
CA GLY A 221 -7.25 -0.97 16.02
C GLY A 221 -6.87 -1.50 17.40
N ALA A 222 -5.84 -0.95 18.04
CA ALA A 222 -5.43 -1.33 19.39
C ALA A 222 -6.50 -0.99 20.44
N GLN A 223 -7.21 0.13 20.28
CA GLN A 223 -8.33 0.52 21.14
C GLN A 223 -9.50 -0.47 21.03
N GLU A 224 -9.86 -0.92 19.84
CA GLU A 224 -10.90 -1.94 19.62
C GLU A 224 -10.54 -3.25 20.31
N MET A 225 -9.25 -3.60 20.39
CA MET A 225 -8.74 -4.76 21.13
C MET A 225 -8.67 -4.53 22.66
N GLY A 226 -8.99 -3.34 23.16
CA GLY A 226 -8.87 -2.96 24.57
C GLY A 226 -7.43 -2.80 25.06
N LEU A 227 -6.47 -2.57 24.17
CA LEU A 227 -5.06 -2.43 24.52
C LEU A 227 -4.79 -1.12 25.22
N PRO A 228 -4.17 -1.10 26.44
CA PRO A 228 -3.79 0.13 27.10
C PRO A 228 -2.79 0.95 26.28
N LYS A 229 -2.95 2.28 26.28
CA LYS A 229 -2.12 3.19 25.48
C LYS A 229 -0.62 3.08 25.78
N PHE A 230 -0.22 2.81 27.01
CA PHE A 230 1.19 2.67 27.37
C PHE A 230 1.82 1.42 26.71
N ILE A 231 1.07 0.30 26.62
CA ILE A 231 1.52 -0.92 25.90
C ILE A 231 1.64 -0.64 24.41
N PHE A 232 0.62 0.00 23.83
CA PHE A 232 0.68 0.45 22.44
C PHE A 232 1.92 1.32 22.18
N ASN A 233 2.19 2.31 23.02
CA ASN A 233 3.36 3.17 22.85
C ASN A 233 4.69 2.40 22.93
N MET A 234 4.79 1.37 23.79
CA MET A 234 5.98 0.52 23.84
C MET A 234 6.16 -0.30 22.56
N ALA A 235 5.07 -0.92 22.06
CA ALA A 235 5.08 -1.64 20.80
C ALA A 235 5.36 -0.69 19.60
N TRP A 236 4.79 0.51 19.61
CA TRP A 236 5.05 1.52 18.60
C TRP A 236 6.52 1.96 18.55
N ASN A 237 7.13 2.18 19.70
CA ASN A 237 8.55 2.51 19.78
C ASN A 237 9.45 1.37 19.28
N ASP A 238 9.02 0.13 19.40
CA ASP A 238 9.72 -1.01 18.83
C ASP A 238 9.51 -1.10 17.31
N PHE A 239 8.30 -0.84 16.83
CA PHE A 239 7.99 -0.70 15.41
C PHE A 239 8.77 0.44 14.73
N ASP A 240 8.91 1.59 15.39
CA ASP A 240 9.61 2.76 14.84
C ASP A 240 11.08 2.45 14.49
N LYS A 241 11.71 1.51 15.18
CA LYS A 241 13.05 1.02 14.82
C LYS A 241 13.07 0.29 13.48
N GLN A 242 11.96 -0.36 13.10
CA GLN A 242 11.85 -1.07 11.81
C GLN A 242 11.73 -0.11 10.63
N THR A 243 11.32 1.13 10.90
CA THR A 243 11.22 2.22 9.92
C THR A 243 12.35 3.24 10.05
N GLU A 244 13.40 2.89 10.80
CA GLU A 244 14.55 3.78 11.03
C GLU A 244 14.18 5.17 11.56
N GLY A 245 13.09 5.24 12.37
CA GLY A 245 12.55 6.50 12.91
C GLY A 245 11.67 7.29 11.94
N TYR A 246 11.30 6.69 10.79
CA TYR A 246 10.49 7.38 9.78
C TYR A 246 8.97 7.28 10.05
N SER A 247 8.54 6.44 11.01
CA SER A 247 7.12 6.12 11.24
C SER A 247 6.25 7.36 11.52
N ASP A 248 6.77 8.36 12.23
CA ASP A 248 6.04 9.61 12.54
C ASP A 248 5.81 10.50 11.30
N LYS A 249 6.55 10.27 10.21
CA LYS A 249 6.39 10.94 8.92
C LYS A 249 5.40 10.21 8.00
N MET A 250 5.06 8.95 8.29
CA MET A 250 4.13 8.16 7.49
C MET A 250 2.67 8.56 7.77
N LYS A 251 2.36 9.79 7.40
CA LYS A 251 1.02 10.40 7.47
C LYS A 251 0.84 11.39 6.31
N PHE A 252 -0.35 11.47 5.76
CA PHE A 252 -0.63 12.25 4.55
C PHE A 252 -0.45 13.76 4.75
N SER A 253 -0.76 14.29 5.95
CA SER A 253 -0.49 15.68 6.29
C SER A 253 0.98 16.07 6.13
N TYR A 254 1.92 15.13 6.34
CA TYR A 254 3.33 15.33 6.07
C TYR A 254 3.69 14.99 4.62
N LEU A 255 3.36 13.78 4.15
CA LEU A 255 3.83 13.27 2.87
C LEU A 255 3.28 14.09 1.69
N LEU A 256 1.97 14.39 1.66
CA LEU A 256 1.36 15.09 0.53
C LEU A 256 1.59 16.61 0.55
N SER A 257 1.84 17.20 1.73
CA SER A 257 2.25 18.61 1.80
C SER A 257 3.69 18.83 1.36
N ASN A 258 4.56 17.85 1.57
CA ASN A 258 5.99 17.95 1.28
C ASN A 258 6.30 17.82 -0.21
N ASN A 259 5.73 16.84 -0.91
CA ASN A 259 6.01 16.59 -2.32
C ASN A 259 5.17 17.42 -3.29
N LYS A 260 4.00 17.91 -2.86
CA LYS A 260 3.06 18.71 -3.63
C LYS A 260 2.55 18.07 -4.93
N LEU A 261 2.75 16.78 -5.11
CA LEU A 261 2.20 16.06 -6.26
C LEU A 261 0.67 16.06 -6.21
N PRO A 262 -0.02 16.19 -7.36
CA PRO A 262 -1.45 15.98 -7.42
C PRO A 262 -1.81 14.58 -6.92
N ALA A 263 -2.76 14.49 -5.98
CA ALA A 263 -3.19 13.24 -5.37
C ALA A 263 -4.73 13.11 -5.37
N LEU A 264 -5.26 12.14 -6.12
CA LEU A 264 -6.65 11.73 -6.02
C LEU A 264 -6.80 10.75 -4.86
N VAL A 265 -7.68 11.06 -3.91
CA VAL A 265 -7.96 10.19 -2.76
C VAL A 265 -9.39 9.68 -2.83
N LEU A 266 -9.55 8.36 -2.98
CA LEU A 266 -10.84 7.69 -3.09
C LEU A 266 -11.10 6.90 -1.80
N TYR A 267 -12.14 7.25 -1.04
CA TYR A 267 -12.39 6.67 0.27
C TYR A 267 -13.88 6.51 0.58
N THR A 268 -14.21 5.83 1.68
CA THR A 268 -15.57 5.56 2.10
C THR A 268 -15.78 5.83 3.59
N ASP A 269 -17.00 6.23 3.95
CA ASP A 269 -17.38 6.56 5.33
C ASP A 269 -17.53 5.34 6.25
N THR A 270 -17.64 4.15 5.70
CA THR A 270 -17.87 2.91 6.46
C THR A 270 -16.63 2.02 6.59
N ASP A 271 -15.48 2.49 6.10
CA ASP A 271 -14.23 1.75 6.20
C ASP A 271 -13.72 1.66 7.65
N LYS A 272 -13.74 0.44 8.19
CA LYS A 272 -13.26 0.18 9.56
C LYS A 272 -11.74 -0.02 9.63
N GLN A 273 -11.09 -0.38 8.51
CA GLN A 273 -9.65 -0.62 8.48
C GLN A 273 -8.87 0.68 8.33
N THR A 274 -9.42 1.64 7.57
CA THR A 274 -8.82 2.97 7.35
C THR A 274 -9.91 4.04 7.57
N PRO A 275 -10.22 4.37 8.83
CA PRO A 275 -11.36 5.21 9.18
C PRO A 275 -11.33 6.59 8.51
N ALA A 276 -12.43 6.97 7.88
CA ALA A 276 -12.58 8.25 7.17
C ALA A 276 -12.19 9.49 8.01
N PRO A 277 -12.55 9.60 9.31
CA PRO A 277 -12.16 10.76 10.11
C PRO A 277 -10.64 10.97 10.23
N ILE A 278 -9.86 9.87 10.24
CA ILE A 278 -8.38 9.98 10.25
C ILE A 278 -7.91 10.56 8.91
N LEU A 279 -8.42 10.05 7.80
CA LEU A 279 -8.07 10.54 6.48
C LEU A 279 -8.46 12.02 6.30
N GLU A 280 -9.69 12.37 6.65
CA GLU A 280 -10.20 13.74 6.49
C GLU A 280 -9.34 14.75 7.26
N GLN A 281 -8.91 14.41 8.47
CA GLN A 281 -7.96 15.23 9.24
C GLN A 281 -6.59 15.33 8.55
N GLU A 282 -6.10 14.25 7.97
CA GLU A 282 -4.77 14.21 7.33
C GLU A 282 -4.71 14.99 6.01
N VAL A 283 -5.83 15.19 5.32
CA VAL A 283 -5.87 15.90 4.04
C VAL A 283 -6.47 17.29 4.13
N GLU A 284 -6.92 17.72 5.31
CA GLU A 284 -7.51 19.02 5.52
C GLU A 284 -6.54 20.15 5.13
N GLY A 285 -7.00 21.07 4.28
CA GLY A 285 -6.22 22.22 3.81
C GLY A 285 -5.13 21.93 2.78
N LEU A 286 -4.98 20.68 2.32
CA LEU A 286 -4.02 20.34 1.27
C LEU A 286 -4.61 20.65 -0.12
N TYR A 287 -4.08 21.66 -0.80
CA TYR A 287 -4.59 22.15 -2.09
C TYR A 287 -4.31 21.24 -3.30
N ASN A 288 -3.34 20.34 -3.17
CA ASN A 288 -2.94 19.35 -4.19
C ASN A 288 -3.67 18.00 -4.04
N VAL A 289 -4.58 17.88 -3.08
CA VAL A 289 -5.31 16.65 -2.79
C VAL A 289 -6.79 16.81 -3.20
N TYR A 290 -7.29 15.81 -3.91
CA TYR A 290 -8.65 15.73 -4.45
C TYR A 290 -9.40 14.57 -3.78
N PRO A 291 -9.97 14.77 -2.57
CA PRO A 291 -10.67 13.72 -1.85
C PRO A 291 -12.08 13.49 -2.41
N ILE A 292 -12.42 12.24 -2.69
CA ILE A 292 -13.73 11.81 -3.18
C ILE A 292 -14.31 10.77 -2.23
N LEU A 293 -15.37 11.15 -1.54
CA LEU A 293 -16.11 10.25 -0.63
C LEU A 293 -17.13 9.41 -1.42
N PHE A 294 -17.12 8.11 -1.16
CA PHE A 294 -18.15 7.14 -1.51
C PHE A 294 -18.84 6.64 -0.24
N LYS A 295 -20.15 6.49 -0.25
CA LYS A 295 -20.90 6.09 0.96
C LYS A 295 -21.14 4.59 1.00
N ASN A 296 -21.14 4.02 2.23
CA ASN A 296 -21.56 2.64 2.46
C ASN A 296 -20.80 1.57 1.63
N ALA A 297 -19.53 1.78 1.32
CA ALA A 297 -18.67 0.77 0.71
C ALA A 297 -17.67 0.21 1.72
N ASP A 298 -17.26 -1.03 1.53
CA ASP A 298 -16.25 -1.66 2.39
C ASP A 298 -14.83 -1.30 1.91
N HIS A 299 -13.84 -1.61 2.74
CA HIS A 299 -12.43 -1.36 2.47
C HIS A 299 -11.99 -1.93 1.10
N VAL A 300 -11.47 -1.07 0.21
CA VAL A 300 -11.01 -1.43 -1.15
C VAL A 300 -12.12 -2.08 -2.01
N GLN A 301 -13.41 -1.83 -1.72
CA GLN A 301 -14.53 -2.42 -2.45
C GLN A 301 -15.38 -1.38 -3.22
N ILE A 302 -14.95 -0.13 -3.30
CA ILE A 302 -15.71 0.94 -3.98
C ILE A 302 -15.98 0.58 -5.44
N TYR A 303 -14.96 0.18 -6.19
CA TYR A 303 -15.08 -0.13 -7.62
C TYR A 303 -15.93 -1.38 -7.92
N THR A 304 -16.01 -2.33 -7.00
CA THR A 304 -16.80 -3.56 -7.16
C THR A 304 -18.30 -3.35 -6.91
N ARG A 305 -18.68 -2.19 -6.34
CA ARG A 305 -20.08 -1.82 -6.16
C ARG A 305 -20.65 -1.30 -7.48
N PRO A 306 -21.71 -1.94 -8.04
CA PRO A 306 -22.28 -1.52 -9.34
C PRO A 306 -22.68 -0.04 -9.39
N GLU A 307 -23.23 0.47 -8.26
CA GLU A 307 -23.65 1.87 -8.13
C GLU A 307 -22.50 2.87 -8.15
N TYR A 308 -21.28 2.43 -7.87
CA TYR A 308 -20.10 3.30 -7.83
C TYR A 308 -19.11 3.06 -8.96
N LYS A 309 -19.22 1.95 -9.68
CA LYS A 309 -18.26 1.55 -10.70
C LYS A 309 -18.00 2.65 -11.73
N GLN A 310 -19.08 3.22 -12.30
CA GLN A 310 -18.96 4.30 -13.27
C GLN A 310 -18.37 5.56 -12.63
N ARG A 311 -18.94 6.05 -11.51
CA ARG A 311 -18.44 7.27 -10.85
C ARG A 311 -16.98 7.15 -10.43
N TYR A 312 -16.55 5.96 -9.97
CA TYR A 312 -15.16 5.70 -9.65
C TYR A 312 -14.27 5.82 -10.89
N GLY A 313 -14.66 5.19 -11.99
CA GLY A 313 -13.95 5.26 -13.26
C GLY A 313 -13.89 6.69 -13.82
N ASP A 314 -15.00 7.42 -13.79
CA ASP A 314 -15.06 8.83 -14.22
C ASP A 314 -14.05 9.68 -13.44
N LYS A 315 -13.98 9.53 -12.09
CA LYS A 315 -13.06 10.32 -11.26
C LYS A 315 -11.59 9.98 -11.51
N VAL A 316 -11.27 8.71 -11.71
CA VAL A 316 -9.91 8.28 -12.09
C VAL A 316 -9.55 8.83 -13.47
N ASN A 317 -10.44 8.69 -14.46
CA ASN A 317 -10.18 9.15 -15.81
C ASN A 317 -10.08 10.70 -15.89
N GLU A 318 -10.97 11.45 -15.22
CA GLU A 318 -10.88 12.90 -15.11
C GLU A 318 -9.51 13.32 -14.56
N PHE A 319 -9.09 12.74 -13.42
CA PHE A 319 -7.84 13.07 -12.76
C PHE A 319 -6.61 12.73 -13.61
N LEU A 320 -6.62 11.61 -14.32
CA LEU A 320 -5.51 11.20 -15.17
C LEU A 320 -5.35 12.09 -16.42
N ARG A 321 -6.41 12.80 -16.83
CA ARG A 321 -6.42 13.70 -17.98
C ARG A 321 -6.30 15.20 -17.62
N MET A 322 -6.28 15.55 -16.33
CA MET A 322 -6.04 16.93 -15.90
C MET A 322 -4.63 17.39 -16.26
N ASP A 323 -4.49 18.62 -16.69
CA ASP A 323 -3.21 19.31 -16.81
C ASP A 323 -2.89 20.00 -15.47
N PHE A 324 -1.72 19.71 -14.86
CA PHE A 324 -1.27 20.25 -13.58
C PHE A 324 -0.01 21.08 -13.72
#